data_5b80c7f4f7fa34e4bdb8cad29cce717d
#
_entry.id   5b80c7f4f7fa34e4bdb8cad29cce717d
#
_cell.length_a   1.000
_cell.length_b   1.000
_cell.length_c   1.000
_cell.angle_alpha   90.00
_cell.angle_beta   90.00
_cell.angle_gamma   90.00
#
_symmetry.space_group_name_H-M   'P 1'
#
loop_
_entity.id
_entity.type
_entity.pdbx_description
1 polymer ?
#
loop_
_entity_poly.entity_id
_entity_poly.type
_entity_poly.pdbx_seq_one_letter_code
_entity_poly.pdbx_strand_id
1 'polypeptide(L)'
;MVVTGNDVSERENVEKIKTLCQQWGDSLFGVADLRSFKKEEILLPPSTIDSLPLAISVGYHLSDAIMDGVQDQPTPLYFQHYQRINILLDTIGLVVNTAIQSLGYQSIPIPASQLVDWQNQRGHLSHKHVARAAGIGWIGRNNLLVTEPFGARVRLVTVLTNLPLVTNSPLTRDCGSCRDCLSECPVGAIHERQEDFDHHRCYEQLRVFSKTLRFSHHICGVCIRACRGQRKPA
;
A
#
# COMPACT_ATOMS: atom_id res chain seq x y z
N MET A 1 7.53 -10.64 31.78
CA MET A 1 6.45 -9.68 31.49
C MET A 1 5.13 -10.38 31.67
N VAL A 2 4.28 -9.92 32.56
CA VAL A 2 2.93 -10.49 32.76
C VAL A 2 2.07 -9.97 31.59
N VAL A 3 1.67 -10.88 30.67
CA VAL A 3 0.73 -10.57 29.59
C VAL A 3 -0.62 -10.28 30.24
N THR A 4 -1.13 -9.08 30.11
CA THR A 4 -2.46 -8.71 30.64
C THR A 4 -3.56 -9.36 29.79
N GLY A 5 -4.74 -9.63 30.37
CA GLY A 5 -5.86 -10.25 29.64
C GLY A 5 -6.29 -9.49 28.38
N ASN A 6 -6.07 -8.16 28.34
CA ASN A 6 -6.32 -7.31 27.15
C ASN A 6 -5.36 -7.63 26.01
N ASP A 7 -4.06 -7.86 26.30
CA ASP A 7 -3.05 -8.16 25.26
C ASP A 7 -3.32 -9.50 24.56
N VAL A 8 -3.88 -10.50 25.25
CA VAL A 8 -4.28 -11.78 24.66
C VAL A 8 -5.43 -11.59 23.67
N SER A 9 -6.45 -10.83 24.04
CA SER A 9 -7.62 -10.53 23.19
C SER A 9 -7.23 -9.73 21.93
N GLU A 10 -6.32 -8.75 22.06
CA GLU A 10 -5.81 -7.95 20.93
C GLU A 10 -5.06 -8.81 19.92
N ARG A 11 -4.21 -9.74 20.38
CA ARG A 11 -3.48 -10.69 19.51
C ARG A 11 -4.43 -11.68 18.83
N GLU A 12 -5.44 -12.19 19.53
CA GLU A 12 -6.45 -13.05 18.95
C GLU A 12 -7.24 -12.35 17.84
N ASN A 13 -7.59 -11.07 18.04
CA ASN A 13 -8.24 -10.25 17.03
C ASN A 13 -7.34 -10.06 15.79
N VAL A 14 -6.04 -9.79 15.99
CA VAL A 14 -5.07 -9.69 14.89
C VAL A 14 -5.05 -11.00 14.08
N GLU A 15 -4.92 -12.15 14.73
CA GLU A 15 -4.84 -13.44 14.03
C GLU A 15 -6.14 -13.79 13.30
N LYS A 16 -7.31 -13.48 13.87
CA LYS A 16 -8.61 -13.66 13.20
C LYS A 16 -8.69 -12.86 11.90
N ILE A 17 -8.39 -11.56 11.95
CA ILE A 17 -8.45 -10.68 10.77
C ILE A 17 -7.39 -11.06 9.74
N LYS A 18 -6.18 -11.37 10.18
CA LYS A 18 -5.08 -11.81 9.30
C LYS A 18 -5.45 -13.11 8.57
N THR A 19 -5.95 -14.11 9.27
CA THR A 19 -6.41 -15.37 8.68
C THR A 19 -7.50 -15.14 7.63
N LEU A 20 -8.44 -14.22 7.90
CA LEU A 20 -9.46 -13.84 6.94
C LEU A 20 -8.87 -13.22 5.66
N CYS A 21 -7.85 -12.36 5.78
CA CYS A 21 -7.16 -11.78 4.63
C CYS A 21 -6.39 -12.84 3.83
N GLN A 22 -5.75 -13.80 4.49
CA GLN A 22 -4.94 -14.85 3.87
C GLN A 22 -5.75 -15.84 3.02
N GLN A 23 -7.07 -15.94 3.22
CA GLN A 23 -7.96 -16.75 2.37
C GLN A 23 -7.97 -16.28 0.90
N TRP A 24 -7.53 -15.05 0.63
CA TRP A 24 -7.49 -14.44 -0.70
C TRP A 24 -6.10 -14.50 -1.36
N GLY A 25 -5.16 -15.25 -0.77
CA GLY A 25 -3.78 -15.43 -1.25
C GLY A 25 -2.73 -14.97 -0.23
N ASP A 26 -1.46 -15.10 -0.59
CA ASP A 26 -0.34 -14.64 0.25
C ASP A 26 -0.36 -13.11 0.35
N SER A 27 -1.10 -12.62 1.34
CA SER A 27 -1.23 -11.19 1.60
C SER A 27 -0.24 -10.75 2.67
N LEU A 28 0.39 -9.60 2.44
CA LEU A 28 1.10 -8.85 3.48
C LEU A 28 0.06 -8.26 4.43
N PHE A 29 0.33 -8.29 5.72
CA PHE A 29 -0.58 -7.82 6.74
C PHE A 29 0.17 -7.08 7.85
N GLY A 30 -0.39 -5.99 8.36
CA GLY A 30 0.12 -5.27 9.51
C GLY A 30 -0.90 -4.25 10.03
N VAL A 31 -0.68 -3.79 11.25
CA VAL A 31 -1.55 -2.83 11.96
C VAL A 31 -0.72 -1.62 12.37
N ALA A 32 -1.19 -0.42 12.01
CA ALA A 32 -0.60 0.86 12.38
C ALA A 32 -1.48 1.63 13.37
N ASP A 33 -0.84 2.46 14.20
CA ASP A 33 -1.50 3.47 15.03
C ASP A 33 -1.50 4.82 14.30
N LEU A 34 -2.68 5.32 13.92
CA LEU A 34 -2.82 6.57 13.18
C LEU A 34 -2.65 7.82 14.05
N ARG A 35 -2.67 7.70 15.37
CA ARG A 35 -2.43 8.84 16.28
C ARG A 35 -1.02 9.42 16.14
N SER A 36 -0.09 8.65 15.58
CA SER A 36 1.27 9.09 15.23
C SER A 36 1.37 9.87 13.91
N PHE A 37 0.31 9.90 13.10
CA PHE A 37 0.28 10.60 11.82
C PHE A 37 -0.01 12.09 12.03
N LYS A 38 0.59 12.93 11.17
CA LYS A 38 0.24 14.35 11.14
C LYS A 38 -1.15 14.53 10.54
N LYS A 39 -1.93 15.48 11.09
CA LYS A 39 -3.31 15.75 10.63
C LYS A 39 -3.39 16.07 9.16
N GLU A 40 -2.37 16.73 8.62
CA GLU A 40 -2.28 17.12 7.20
C GLU A 40 -2.06 15.93 6.25
N GLU A 41 -1.64 14.77 6.78
CA GLU A 41 -1.40 13.56 5.99
C GLU A 41 -2.68 12.78 5.69
N ILE A 42 -3.77 13.08 6.42
CA ILE A 42 -5.05 12.37 6.33
C ILE A 42 -6.16 13.36 5.95
N LEU A 43 -6.85 13.09 4.84
CA LEU A 43 -7.98 13.89 4.34
C LEU A 43 -9.33 13.33 4.81
N LEU A 44 -9.38 12.96 6.09
CA LEU A 44 -10.61 12.59 6.79
C LEU A 44 -10.85 13.57 7.93
N PRO A 45 -12.11 13.74 8.41
CA PRO A 45 -12.35 14.54 9.59
C PRO A 45 -11.51 14.06 10.78
N PRO A 46 -10.93 14.96 11.60
CA PRO A 46 -10.14 14.58 12.78
C PRO A 46 -10.91 13.64 13.72
N SER A 47 -12.22 13.86 13.88
CA SER A 47 -13.09 12.98 14.69
C SER A 47 -13.14 11.54 14.21
N THR A 48 -12.88 11.29 12.90
CA THR A 48 -12.79 9.93 12.36
C THR A 48 -11.56 9.22 12.92
N ILE A 49 -10.42 9.89 12.97
CA ILE A 49 -9.18 9.32 13.52
C ILE A 49 -9.26 9.15 15.04
N ASP A 50 -9.90 10.10 15.73
CA ASP A 50 -10.13 9.99 17.18
C ASP A 50 -11.02 8.77 17.51
N SER A 51 -12.00 8.45 16.67
CA SER A 51 -12.90 7.30 16.86
C SER A 51 -12.35 5.99 16.31
N LEU A 52 -11.51 6.00 15.28
CA LEU A 52 -10.94 4.82 14.59
C LEU A 52 -9.40 4.95 14.50
N PRO A 53 -8.70 4.86 15.64
CA PRO A 53 -7.28 5.20 15.70
C PRO A 53 -6.34 4.15 15.08
N LEU A 54 -6.83 2.95 14.78
CA LEU A 54 -6.04 1.86 14.24
C LEU A 54 -6.30 1.67 12.74
N ALA A 55 -5.28 1.28 12.01
CA ALA A 55 -5.34 1.01 10.58
C ALA A 55 -4.76 -0.36 10.26
N ILE A 56 -5.59 -1.25 9.75
CA ILE A 56 -5.18 -2.52 9.17
C ILE A 56 -4.73 -2.24 7.75
N SER A 57 -3.49 -2.61 7.41
CA SER A 57 -2.95 -2.53 6.06
C SER A 57 -2.79 -3.95 5.49
N VAL A 58 -3.35 -4.16 4.30
CA VAL A 58 -3.22 -5.42 3.56
C VAL A 58 -2.56 -5.14 2.23
N GLY A 59 -1.53 -5.94 1.90
CA GLY A 59 -0.81 -5.85 0.63
C GLY A 59 -0.97 -7.13 -0.19
N TYR A 60 -1.13 -6.99 -1.50
CA TYR A 60 -1.23 -8.10 -2.44
C TYR A 60 -0.10 -8.04 -3.47
N HIS A 61 0.57 -9.17 -3.71
CA HIS A 61 1.68 -9.27 -4.67
C HIS A 61 1.16 -9.27 -6.12
N LEU A 62 1.73 -8.41 -6.95
CA LEU A 62 1.48 -8.39 -8.39
C LEU A 62 2.17 -9.58 -9.07
N SER A 63 1.53 -10.18 -10.07
CA SER A 63 2.13 -11.28 -10.84
C SER A 63 3.47 -10.88 -11.45
N ASP A 64 4.52 -11.61 -11.11
CA ASP A 64 5.87 -11.37 -11.64
C ASP A 64 5.90 -11.47 -13.16
N ALA A 65 5.24 -12.47 -13.74
CA ALA A 65 5.19 -12.65 -15.20
C ALA A 65 4.50 -11.46 -15.92
N ILE A 66 3.46 -10.87 -15.32
CA ILE A 66 2.82 -9.68 -15.88
C ILE A 66 3.73 -8.45 -15.74
N MET A 67 4.37 -8.30 -14.57
CA MET A 67 5.28 -7.19 -14.33
C MET A 67 6.51 -7.25 -15.22
N ASP A 68 7.05 -8.42 -15.48
CA ASP A 68 8.21 -8.62 -16.36
C ASP A 68 7.93 -8.25 -17.82
N GLY A 69 6.66 -8.28 -18.24
CA GLY A 69 6.22 -7.79 -19.52
C GLY A 69 6.17 -6.26 -19.66
N VAL A 70 6.26 -5.51 -18.57
CA VAL A 70 6.34 -4.03 -18.58
C VAL A 70 7.76 -3.62 -18.92
N GLN A 71 7.97 -2.94 -20.05
CA GLN A 71 9.30 -2.46 -20.45
C GLN A 71 9.45 -0.95 -20.15
N ASP A 72 9.22 -0.12 -21.12
CA ASP A 72 9.32 1.36 -21.09
C ASP A 72 7.99 2.05 -20.80
N GLN A 73 6.88 1.31 -20.89
CA GLN A 73 5.52 1.78 -20.68
C GLN A 73 4.60 0.68 -20.13
N PRO A 74 3.44 1.03 -19.55
CA PRO A 74 2.48 0.04 -19.08
C PRO A 74 1.87 -0.75 -20.25
N THR A 75 1.66 -2.05 -20.07
CA THR A 75 0.99 -2.91 -21.05
C THR A 75 -0.52 -2.99 -20.76
N PRO A 76 -1.36 -3.32 -21.78
CA PRO A 76 -2.78 -3.59 -21.55
C PRO A 76 -3.02 -4.70 -20.53
N LEU A 77 -2.16 -5.74 -20.51
CA LEU A 77 -2.26 -6.83 -19.55
C LEU A 77 -1.98 -6.35 -18.11
N TYR A 78 -0.94 -5.53 -17.92
CA TYR A 78 -0.67 -4.91 -16.61
C TYR A 78 -1.81 -4.00 -16.17
N PHE A 79 -2.39 -3.21 -17.08
CA PHE A 79 -3.54 -2.35 -16.78
C PHE A 79 -4.74 -3.17 -16.27
N GLN A 80 -5.09 -4.28 -16.94
CA GLN A 80 -6.15 -5.17 -16.49
C GLN A 80 -5.84 -5.82 -15.15
N HIS A 81 -4.60 -6.28 -14.96
CA HIS A 81 -4.15 -6.86 -13.70
C HIS A 81 -4.26 -5.86 -12.54
N TYR A 82 -3.81 -4.63 -12.75
CA TYR A 82 -3.93 -3.53 -11.81
C TYR A 82 -5.38 -3.32 -11.35
N GLN A 83 -6.34 -3.26 -12.30
CA GLN A 83 -7.75 -3.09 -11.98
C GLN A 83 -8.30 -4.29 -11.18
N ARG A 84 -7.97 -5.51 -11.57
CA ARG A 84 -8.44 -6.73 -10.88
C ARG A 84 -7.93 -6.83 -9.45
N ILE A 85 -6.67 -6.49 -9.24
CA ILE A 85 -6.09 -6.48 -7.89
C ILE A 85 -6.72 -5.37 -7.02
N ASN A 86 -7.04 -4.20 -7.57
CA ASN A 86 -7.76 -3.18 -6.80
C ASN A 86 -9.16 -3.67 -6.40
N ILE A 87 -9.91 -4.30 -7.30
CA ILE A 87 -11.23 -4.87 -6.99
C ILE A 87 -11.12 -5.95 -5.90
N LEU A 88 -10.09 -6.83 -5.99
CA LEU A 88 -9.84 -7.84 -4.97
C LEU A 88 -9.53 -7.19 -3.61
N LEU A 89 -8.68 -6.18 -3.57
CA LEU A 89 -8.32 -5.47 -2.34
C LEU A 89 -9.51 -4.73 -1.74
N ASP A 90 -10.35 -4.10 -2.56
CA ASP A 90 -11.60 -3.48 -2.10
C ASP A 90 -12.56 -4.54 -1.51
N THR A 91 -12.64 -5.72 -2.13
CA THR A 91 -13.41 -6.85 -1.60
C THR A 91 -12.87 -7.32 -0.25
N ILE A 92 -11.54 -7.48 -0.11
CA ILE A 92 -10.90 -7.81 1.17
C ILE A 92 -11.22 -6.75 2.22
N GLY A 93 -11.12 -5.47 1.86
CA GLY A 93 -11.49 -4.36 2.74
C GLY A 93 -12.92 -4.44 3.26
N LEU A 94 -13.89 -4.76 2.39
CA LEU A 94 -15.29 -4.93 2.76
C LEU A 94 -15.51 -6.18 3.63
N VAL A 95 -14.84 -7.29 3.35
CA VAL A 95 -14.90 -8.52 4.15
C VAL A 95 -14.37 -8.28 5.56
N VAL A 96 -13.23 -7.60 5.68
CA VAL A 96 -12.64 -7.20 6.97
C VAL A 96 -13.58 -6.26 7.72
N ASN A 97 -14.16 -5.26 7.04
CA ASN A 97 -15.14 -4.36 7.63
C ASN A 97 -16.34 -5.13 8.20
N THR A 98 -16.91 -6.07 7.45
CA THR A 98 -18.05 -6.88 7.89
C THR A 98 -17.69 -7.73 9.12
N ALA A 99 -16.50 -8.33 9.13
CA ALA A 99 -16.02 -9.11 10.27
C ALA A 99 -15.86 -8.25 11.54
N ILE A 100 -15.30 -7.05 11.40
CA ILE A 100 -15.14 -6.09 12.52
C ILE A 100 -16.51 -5.67 13.07
N GLN A 101 -17.46 -5.34 12.19
CA GLN A 101 -18.82 -4.96 12.59
C GLN A 101 -19.55 -6.09 13.30
N SER A 102 -19.39 -7.36 12.88
CA SER A 102 -19.98 -8.50 13.57
C SER A 102 -19.39 -8.75 14.96
N LEU A 103 -18.21 -8.22 15.25
CA LEU A 103 -17.61 -8.19 16.59
C LEU A 103 -18.09 -7.01 17.45
N GLY A 104 -18.98 -6.14 16.93
CA GLY A 104 -19.52 -4.98 17.63
C GLY A 104 -18.65 -3.73 17.57
N TYR A 105 -17.61 -3.71 16.71
CA TYR A 105 -16.71 -2.57 16.50
C TYR A 105 -17.01 -1.81 15.22
N GLN A 106 -16.43 -0.63 15.07
CA GLN A 106 -16.57 0.21 13.89
C GLN A 106 -15.35 0.10 12.99
N SER A 107 -15.56 0.24 11.69
CA SER A 107 -14.47 0.31 10.71
C SER A 107 -14.88 1.06 9.45
N ILE A 108 -13.86 1.57 8.73
CA ILE A 108 -14.00 2.24 7.42
C ILE A 108 -12.99 1.62 6.46
N PRO A 109 -13.41 0.87 5.44
CA PRO A 109 -12.52 0.42 4.38
C PRO A 109 -12.23 1.60 3.45
N ILE A 110 -10.96 1.91 3.25
CA ILE A 110 -10.50 2.94 2.32
C ILE A 110 -10.17 2.26 0.99
N PRO A 111 -10.79 2.67 -0.14
CA PRO A 111 -10.56 2.03 -1.43
C PRO A 111 -9.08 2.00 -1.85
N ALA A 112 -8.65 0.90 -2.45
CA ALA A 112 -7.26 0.65 -2.84
C ALA A 112 -6.71 1.65 -3.87
N SER A 113 -7.57 2.32 -4.61
CA SER A 113 -7.18 3.30 -5.62
C SER A 113 -8.23 4.40 -5.74
N GLN A 114 -8.08 5.45 -4.97
CA GLN A 114 -8.99 6.60 -4.98
C GLN A 114 -8.22 7.90 -4.85
N LEU A 115 -8.61 8.90 -5.65
CA LEU A 115 -8.19 10.29 -5.49
C LEU A 115 -9.39 11.12 -5.02
N VAL A 116 -9.18 11.94 -4.00
CA VAL A 116 -10.15 12.91 -3.48
C VAL A 116 -9.65 14.35 -3.66
N ASP A 117 -8.35 14.55 -3.67
CA ASP A 117 -7.68 15.80 -4.03
C ASP A 117 -6.91 15.59 -5.34
N TRP A 118 -7.53 15.99 -6.45
CA TRP A 118 -6.97 15.85 -7.79
C TRP A 118 -5.80 16.81 -8.06
N GLN A 119 -5.75 17.94 -7.36
CA GLN A 119 -4.69 18.92 -7.54
C GLN A 119 -3.36 18.40 -6.98
N ASN A 120 -3.40 17.76 -5.81
CA ASN A 120 -2.23 17.25 -5.12
C ASN A 120 -2.09 15.72 -5.24
N GLN A 121 -2.93 15.04 -6.03
CA GLN A 121 -3.01 13.60 -6.23
C GLN A 121 -3.05 12.80 -4.92
N ARG A 122 -3.96 13.20 -4.03
CA ARG A 122 -4.09 12.58 -2.70
C ARG A 122 -5.41 11.81 -2.57
N GLY A 123 -5.34 10.62 -1.98
CA GLY A 123 -6.50 9.91 -1.44
C GLY A 123 -6.86 10.39 -0.04
N HIS A 124 -7.85 9.78 0.59
CA HIS A 124 -8.19 10.04 2.00
C HIS A 124 -7.00 9.87 2.94
N LEU A 125 -6.16 8.91 2.65
CA LEU A 125 -4.87 8.65 3.30
C LEU A 125 -3.91 7.96 2.31
N SER A 126 -2.63 7.93 2.68
CA SER A 126 -1.60 7.25 1.89
C SER A 126 -1.43 5.81 2.36
N HIS A 127 -1.96 4.83 1.60
CA HIS A 127 -1.80 3.41 1.91
C HIS A 127 -0.34 2.99 2.12
N LYS A 128 0.60 3.54 1.35
CA LYS A 128 2.04 3.25 1.48
C LYS A 128 2.61 3.73 2.82
N HIS A 129 2.16 4.88 3.33
CA HIS A 129 2.62 5.40 4.62
C HIS A 129 2.00 4.59 5.77
N VAL A 130 0.73 4.21 5.67
CA VAL A 130 0.10 3.30 6.63
C VAL A 130 0.81 1.94 6.63
N ALA A 131 1.08 1.36 5.47
CA ALA A 131 1.79 0.08 5.37
C ALA A 131 3.22 0.15 5.93
N ARG A 132 3.93 1.28 5.74
CA ARG A 132 5.22 1.52 6.39
C ARG A 132 5.08 1.55 7.92
N ALA A 133 4.11 2.29 8.44
CA ALA A 133 3.85 2.37 9.89
C ALA A 133 3.43 1.02 10.46
N ALA A 134 2.73 0.20 9.67
CA ALA A 134 2.32 -1.16 10.00
C ALA A 134 3.45 -2.21 9.84
N GLY A 135 4.71 -1.78 9.61
CA GLY A 135 5.86 -2.68 9.53
C GLY A 135 5.91 -3.59 8.30
N ILE A 136 5.12 -3.32 7.25
CA ILE A 136 5.08 -4.16 6.04
C ILE A 136 6.29 -3.92 5.14
N GLY A 137 6.86 -2.71 5.17
CA GLY A 137 7.99 -2.34 4.34
C GLY A 137 8.49 -0.93 4.62
N TRP A 138 9.24 -0.36 3.69
CA TRP A 138 9.78 1.00 3.75
C TRP A 138 9.41 1.80 2.49
N ILE A 139 9.56 3.11 2.52
CA ILE A 139 9.39 3.93 1.31
C ILE A 139 10.70 3.93 0.54
N GLY A 140 10.66 3.40 -0.69
CA GLY A 140 11.81 3.32 -1.58
C GLY A 140 12.10 4.62 -2.32
N ARG A 141 13.24 4.67 -3.06
CA ARG A 141 13.62 5.79 -3.92
C ARG A 141 12.56 6.15 -4.95
N ASN A 142 11.82 5.13 -5.42
CA ASN A 142 10.69 5.29 -6.36
C ASN A 142 9.41 5.83 -5.69
N ASN A 143 9.49 6.29 -4.44
CA ASN A 143 8.38 6.81 -3.65
C ASN A 143 7.21 5.83 -3.48
N LEU A 144 7.46 4.52 -3.59
CA LEU A 144 6.49 3.45 -3.33
C LEU A 144 6.85 2.69 -2.05
N LEU A 145 5.88 1.93 -1.53
CA LEU A 145 6.21 0.92 -0.52
C LEU A 145 7.07 -0.15 -1.18
N VAL A 146 8.20 -0.46 -0.55
CA VAL A 146 9.07 -1.57 -0.90
C VAL A 146 9.02 -2.60 0.21
N THR A 147 8.74 -3.84 -0.14
CA THR A 147 8.67 -4.96 0.79
C THR A 147 9.86 -5.90 0.59
N GLU A 148 10.27 -6.59 1.64
CA GLU A 148 11.39 -7.52 1.56
C GLU A 148 11.14 -8.64 0.52
N PRO A 149 9.98 -9.34 0.55
CA PRO A 149 9.75 -10.46 -0.36
C PRO A 149 9.39 -10.05 -1.80
N PHE A 150 8.79 -8.86 -2.03
CA PHE A 150 8.20 -8.53 -3.33
C PHE A 150 8.69 -7.20 -3.92
N GLY A 151 9.59 -6.50 -3.24
CA GLY A 151 9.97 -5.15 -3.65
C GLY A 151 8.76 -4.22 -3.70
N ALA A 152 8.67 -3.40 -4.75
CA ALA A 152 7.53 -2.52 -4.99
C ALA A 152 6.37 -3.20 -5.76
N ARG A 153 6.45 -4.50 -6.05
CA ARG A 153 5.43 -5.26 -6.80
C ARG A 153 4.21 -5.60 -5.92
N VAL A 154 3.68 -4.61 -5.22
CA VAL A 154 2.53 -4.76 -4.33
C VAL A 154 1.48 -3.69 -4.55
N ARG A 155 0.22 -4.04 -4.29
CA ARG A 155 -0.90 -3.13 -4.15
C ARG A 155 -1.43 -3.21 -2.74
N LEU A 156 -2.05 -2.13 -2.26
CA LEU A 156 -2.41 -1.97 -0.85
C LEU A 156 -3.86 -1.55 -0.69
N VAL A 157 -4.47 -1.98 0.42
CA VAL A 157 -5.74 -1.46 0.94
C VAL A 157 -5.57 -1.18 2.44
N THR A 158 -6.38 -0.29 2.97
CA THR A 158 -6.38 0.07 4.40
C THR A 158 -7.80 0.02 4.94
N VAL A 159 -7.97 -0.56 6.14
CA VAL A 159 -9.22 -0.51 6.89
C VAL A 159 -8.97 0.16 8.23
N LEU A 160 -9.64 1.30 8.48
CA LEU A 160 -9.60 2.00 9.77
C LEU A 160 -10.52 1.29 10.75
N THR A 161 -10.17 1.27 12.05
CA THR A 161 -11.00 0.60 13.06
C THR A 161 -10.70 1.04 14.49
N ASN A 162 -11.68 0.81 15.37
CA ASN A 162 -11.51 0.85 16.81
C ASN A 162 -11.49 -0.55 17.46
N LEU A 163 -11.46 -1.62 16.65
CA LEU A 163 -11.23 -2.98 17.18
C LEU A 163 -9.87 -2.99 17.89
N PRO A 164 -9.78 -3.43 19.15
CA PRO A 164 -8.51 -3.56 19.84
C PRO A 164 -7.58 -4.54 19.12
N LEU A 165 -6.44 -4.03 18.65
CA LEU A 165 -5.43 -4.78 17.88
C LEU A 165 -4.04 -4.40 18.35
N VAL A 166 -3.13 -5.37 18.44
CA VAL A 166 -1.71 -5.11 18.65
C VAL A 166 -1.13 -4.48 17.38
N THR A 167 -0.46 -3.33 17.55
CA THR A 167 0.17 -2.61 16.45
C THR A 167 1.58 -3.11 16.17
N ASN A 168 2.03 -2.96 14.92
CA ASN A 168 3.39 -3.22 14.51
C ASN A 168 4.24 -1.95 14.61
N SER A 169 5.56 -2.12 14.62
CA SER A 169 6.53 -1.03 14.52
C SER A 169 7.06 -0.90 13.08
N PRO A 170 7.34 0.33 12.60
CA PRO A 170 7.98 0.52 11.32
C PRO A 170 9.33 -0.19 11.23
N LEU A 171 9.66 -0.72 10.05
CA LEU A 171 10.97 -1.31 9.80
C LEU A 171 12.05 -0.21 9.70
N THR A 172 13.20 -0.46 10.33
CA THR A 172 14.41 0.38 10.21
C THR A 172 15.23 -0.06 8.99
N ARG A 173 14.62 0.00 7.81
CA ARG A 173 15.21 -0.41 6.52
C ARG A 173 15.03 0.66 5.46
N ASP A 174 15.91 0.63 4.47
CA ASP A 174 15.86 1.45 3.26
C ASP A 174 16.33 0.63 2.04
N CYS A 175 16.52 1.29 0.90
CA CYS A 175 17.01 0.66 -0.33
C CYS A 175 18.51 0.35 -0.33
N GLY A 176 19.29 0.78 0.67
CA GLY A 176 20.74 0.56 0.75
C GLY A 176 21.47 0.99 -0.52
N SER A 177 22.26 0.10 -1.10
CA SER A 177 23.02 0.32 -2.34
C SER A 177 22.21 0.04 -3.63
N CYS A 178 20.99 -0.51 -3.54
CA CYS A 178 20.17 -0.82 -4.71
C CYS A 178 19.77 0.46 -5.47
N ARG A 179 19.95 0.48 -6.79
CA ARG A 179 19.64 1.59 -7.70
C ARG A 179 18.84 1.18 -8.92
N ASP A 180 18.30 -0.03 -8.95
CA ASP A 180 17.65 -0.64 -10.11
C ASP A 180 16.53 0.22 -10.72
N CYS A 181 15.78 0.96 -9.89
CA CYS A 181 14.69 1.80 -10.37
C CYS A 181 15.13 3.17 -10.91
N LEU A 182 16.37 3.63 -10.64
CA LEU A 182 16.84 4.96 -11.07
C LEU A 182 16.98 5.02 -12.59
N SER A 183 17.73 4.08 -13.17
CA SER A 183 18.00 4.02 -14.60
C SER A 183 16.77 3.66 -15.44
N GLU A 184 15.80 3.01 -14.82
CA GLU A 184 14.60 2.53 -15.51
C GLU A 184 13.51 3.61 -15.64
N CYS A 185 13.55 4.68 -14.84
CA CYS A 185 12.52 5.70 -14.90
C CYS A 185 12.53 6.46 -16.22
N PRO A 186 11.48 6.36 -17.06
CA PRO A 186 11.49 6.93 -18.43
C PRO A 186 11.61 8.46 -18.44
N VAL A 187 11.37 9.12 -17.32
CA VAL A 187 11.46 10.59 -17.19
C VAL A 187 12.49 11.05 -16.16
N GLY A 188 13.25 10.12 -15.55
CA GLY A 188 14.25 10.48 -14.55
C GLY A 188 13.66 11.15 -13.30
N ALA A 189 12.48 10.73 -12.86
CA ALA A 189 11.82 11.27 -11.66
C ALA A 189 12.35 10.69 -10.35
N ILE A 190 13.19 9.64 -10.42
CA ILE A 190 13.73 8.91 -9.26
C ILE A 190 15.17 9.34 -9.05
N HIS A 191 15.54 9.68 -7.82
CA HIS A 191 16.86 10.16 -7.44
C HIS A 191 17.51 9.28 -6.37
N GLU A 192 18.76 9.58 -6.01
CA GLU A 192 19.52 8.82 -5.00
C GLU A 192 18.84 8.84 -3.64
N ARG A 193 18.25 9.96 -3.25
CA ARG A 193 17.51 10.09 -2.01
C ARG A 193 16.00 10.07 -2.31
N GLN A 194 15.23 9.43 -1.44
CA GLN A 194 13.78 9.28 -1.60
C GLN A 194 13.05 10.64 -1.55
N GLU A 195 13.52 11.56 -0.73
CA GLU A 195 12.95 12.91 -0.58
C GLU A 195 13.12 13.79 -1.81
N ASP A 196 14.06 13.45 -2.71
CA ASP A 196 14.29 14.16 -3.97
C ASP A 196 13.40 13.65 -5.12
N PHE A 197 12.50 12.68 -4.85
CA PHE A 197 11.58 12.13 -5.86
C PHE A 197 10.72 13.23 -6.49
N ASP A 198 10.82 13.39 -7.81
CA ASP A 198 10.04 14.38 -8.57
C ASP A 198 8.64 13.83 -8.87
N HIS A 199 7.72 14.08 -7.91
CA HIS A 199 6.33 13.64 -8.00
C HIS A 199 5.61 14.24 -9.22
N HIS A 200 5.86 15.52 -9.53
CA HIS A 200 5.22 16.20 -10.65
C HIS A 200 5.62 15.58 -11.99
N ARG A 201 6.92 15.38 -12.20
CA ARG A 201 7.46 14.77 -13.42
C ARG A 201 6.96 13.34 -13.63
N CYS A 202 6.89 12.56 -12.54
CA CYS A 202 6.29 11.22 -12.57
C CYS A 202 4.82 11.29 -12.98
N TYR A 203 4.02 12.14 -12.34
CA TYR A 203 2.58 12.25 -12.59
C TYR A 203 2.28 12.71 -14.03
N GLU A 204 3.02 13.66 -14.56
CA GLU A 204 2.85 14.08 -15.98
C GLU A 204 3.07 12.90 -16.93
N GLN A 205 4.06 12.05 -16.68
CA GLN A 205 4.27 10.85 -17.50
C GLN A 205 3.11 9.86 -17.38
N LEU A 206 2.52 9.69 -16.19
CA LEU A 206 1.33 8.86 -16.02
C LEU A 206 0.14 9.41 -16.83
N ARG A 207 -0.02 10.73 -16.90
CA ARG A 207 -1.04 11.39 -17.72
C ARG A 207 -0.81 11.14 -19.21
N VAL A 208 0.44 11.22 -19.66
CA VAL A 208 0.81 10.91 -21.06
C VAL A 208 0.42 9.47 -21.38
N PHE A 209 0.81 8.49 -20.56
CA PHE A 209 0.46 7.08 -20.79
C PHE A 209 -1.05 6.84 -20.78
N SER A 210 -1.77 7.40 -19.81
CA SER A 210 -3.22 7.28 -19.73
C SER A 210 -3.89 7.78 -21.02
N LYS A 211 -3.47 8.94 -21.54
CA LYS A 211 -4.01 9.54 -22.75
C LYS A 211 -3.64 8.73 -24.00
N THR A 212 -2.36 8.39 -24.16
CA THR A 212 -1.82 7.73 -25.34
C THR A 212 -2.32 6.30 -25.50
N LEU A 213 -2.35 5.56 -24.39
CA LEU A 213 -2.77 4.15 -24.34
C LEU A 213 -4.28 4.00 -24.07
N ARG A 214 -4.99 5.11 -23.87
CA ARG A 214 -6.43 5.14 -23.53
C ARG A 214 -6.78 4.33 -22.28
N PHE A 215 -5.91 4.38 -21.27
CA PHE A 215 -6.19 3.77 -19.98
C PHE A 215 -6.96 4.73 -19.08
N SER A 216 -7.95 4.22 -18.36
CA SER A 216 -8.76 5.01 -17.42
C SER A 216 -8.03 5.34 -16.11
N HIS A 217 -6.80 4.84 -15.91
CA HIS A 217 -6.01 5.05 -14.71
C HIS A 217 -4.62 5.59 -15.03
N HIS A 218 -4.08 6.36 -14.11
CA HIS A 218 -2.72 6.90 -14.19
C HIS A 218 -1.72 5.87 -13.65
N ILE A 219 -1.21 5.01 -14.50
CA ILE A 219 -0.24 3.96 -14.17
C ILE A 219 0.97 3.98 -15.10
N CYS A 220 2.10 3.48 -14.62
CA CYS A 220 3.32 3.25 -15.39
C CYS A 220 3.83 1.82 -15.21
N GLY A 221 4.27 1.45 -14.00
CA GLY A 221 4.75 0.11 -13.67
C GLY A 221 6.26 -0.12 -13.90
N VAL A 222 6.97 0.74 -14.63
CA VAL A 222 8.38 0.52 -15.02
C VAL A 222 9.29 0.39 -13.80
N CYS A 223 9.25 1.34 -12.86
CA CYS A 223 10.03 1.26 -11.62
C CYS A 223 9.54 0.13 -10.68
N ILE A 224 8.26 -0.28 -10.80
CA ILE A 224 7.72 -1.43 -10.05
C ILE A 224 8.32 -2.72 -10.59
N ARG A 225 8.40 -2.87 -11.93
CA ARG A 225 9.06 -4.01 -12.59
C ARG A 225 10.50 -4.18 -12.11
N ALA A 226 11.26 -3.10 -12.07
CA ALA A 226 12.66 -3.12 -11.66
C ALA A 226 12.86 -3.49 -10.18
N CYS A 227 11.91 -3.16 -9.31
CA CYS A 227 12.04 -3.34 -7.87
C CYS A 227 11.47 -4.69 -7.42
N ARG A 228 12.32 -5.71 -7.32
CA ARG A 228 11.93 -7.11 -7.01
C ARG A 228 12.08 -7.50 -5.53
N GLY A 229 12.57 -6.61 -4.67
CA GLY A 229 12.94 -6.94 -3.30
C GLY A 229 14.17 -7.85 -3.26
N GLN A 230 14.21 -8.79 -2.31
CA GLN A 230 15.34 -9.72 -2.18
C GLN A 230 15.20 -10.99 -3.04
N ARG A 231 14.15 -11.10 -3.86
CA ARG A 231 14.01 -12.25 -4.76
C ARG A 231 15.09 -12.20 -5.84
N LYS A 232 15.93 -13.23 -5.88
CA LYS A 232 16.81 -13.45 -7.04
C LYS A 232 15.92 -13.71 -8.27
N PRO A 233 16.32 -13.23 -9.46
CA PRO A 233 15.66 -13.66 -10.69
C PRO A 233 15.69 -15.18 -10.77
N ALA A 234 14.56 -15.79 -11.16
CA ALA A 234 14.46 -17.22 -11.43
C ALA A 234 15.32 -17.60 -12.64
#